data_1c16675982230b5fee0662ca1e9eeced
#
_entry.id   1c16675982230b5fee0662ca1e9eeced
#
_cell.length_a   1.000
_cell.length_b   1.000
_cell.length_c   1.000
_cell.angle_alpha   90.00
_cell.angle_beta   90.00
_cell.angle_gamma   90.00
#
_symmetry.space_group_name_H-M   'P 1'
#
loop_
_entity.id
_entity.type
_entity.pdbx_description
1 polymer ?
#
loop_
_entity_poly.entity_id
_entity_poly.type
_entity_poly.pdbx_seq_one_letter_code
_entity_poly.pdbx_strand_id
1 'polypeptide(L)'
;MRFLALVAAPAKADDESMTNETAARGRDPIALSDALASFDALWSPRIVTRVNDYDVRVAKVEGEYLWHVHENTDEFFLVVEGEVDIALRDEAGERTVTLPRGSVFTVPRGTEHKPIARGRASILLFEPTGTLTVGDRHEEIPDYVDATTGHALA
;
A
#
# COMPACT_ATOMS: atom_id res chain seq x y z
N MET A 1 8.89 -61.73 15.00
CA MET A 1 8.93 -60.85 13.81
C MET A 1 8.21 -59.57 14.12
N ARG A 2 8.93 -58.46 14.36
CA ARG A 2 8.34 -57.14 14.60
C ARG A 2 8.48 -56.37 13.28
N PHE A 3 7.37 -55.98 12.70
CA PHE A 3 7.34 -55.05 11.56
C PHE A 3 7.58 -53.65 12.07
N LEU A 4 8.69 -53.02 11.65
CA LEU A 4 8.89 -51.58 11.81
C LEU A 4 8.07 -50.87 10.74
N ALA A 5 7.08 -50.12 11.12
CA ALA A 5 6.44 -49.20 10.20
C ALA A 5 7.32 -47.96 10.07
N LEU A 6 7.80 -47.74 8.87
CA LEU A 6 8.51 -46.52 8.51
C LEU A 6 7.48 -45.38 8.38
N VAL A 7 7.42 -44.50 9.38
CA VAL A 7 6.63 -43.29 9.29
C VAL A 7 7.41 -42.30 8.43
N ALA A 8 6.92 -42.05 7.25
CA ALA A 8 7.43 -41.00 6.38
C ALA A 8 7.20 -39.64 7.05
N ALA A 9 8.26 -38.85 7.21
CA ALA A 9 8.19 -37.48 7.64
C ALA A 9 7.39 -36.65 6.62
N PRO A 10 6.51 -35.74 7.08
CA PRO A 10 5.80 -34.84 6.16
C PRO A 10 6.80 -33.92 5.47
N ALA A 11 6.60 -33.73 4.18
CA ALA A 11 7.40 -32.87 3.35
C ALA A 11 7.38 -31.44 3.91
N LYS A 12 8.54 -30.82 3.99
CA LYS A 12 8.71 -29.38 4.23
C LYS A 12 8.25 -28.63 2.99
N ALA A 13 6.97 -28.38 2.88
CA ALA A 13 6.42 -27.36 2.02
C ALA A 13 5.67 -26.41 2.95
N ASP A 14 5.87 -25.09 2.81
CA ASP A 14 5.13 -23.98 3.42
C ASP A 14 5.79 -23.19 4.55
N ASP A 15 7.09 -23.32 4.79
CA ASP A 15 7.74 -22.52 5.84
C ASP A 15 8.05 -21.07 5.38
N GLU A 16 8.31 -20.83 4.10
CA GLU A 16 8.64 -19.48 3.61
C GLU A 16 7.40 -18.56 3.52
N SER A 17 6.23 -19.09 3.20
CA SER A 17 4.99 -18.32 3.14
C SER A 17 4.51 -17.93 4.54
N MET A 18 4.59 -18.86 5.50
CA MET A 18 4.20 -18.63 6.90
C MET A 18 5.18 -17.72 7.64
N THR A 19 6.47 -17.78 7.34
CA THR A 19 7.47 -16.88 7.95
C THR A 19 7.31 -15.44 7.49
N ASN A 20 6.94 -15.23 6.22
CA ASN A 20 6.71 -13.89 5.68
C ASN A 20 5.41 -13.26 6.22
N GLU A 21 4.37 -14.07 6.39
CA GLU A 21 3.10 -13.61 6.95
C GLU A 21 3.21 -13.33 8.47
N THR A 22 4.03 -14.09 9.18
CA THR A 22 4.30 -13.88 10.61
C THR A 22 5.20 -12.67 10.82
N ALA A 23 6.16 -12.39 9.94
CA ALA A 23 6.97 -11.18 9.95
C ALA A 23 6.12 -9.93 9.70
N ALA A 24 5.13 -10.00 8.79
CA ALA A 24 4.22 -8.90 8.49
C ALA A 24 3.23 -8.58 9.63
N ARG A 25 3.05 -9.47 10.60
CA ARG A 25 2.14 -9.28 11.76
C ARG A 25 2.86 -8.90 13.06
N GLY A 26 4.12 -8.59 13.00
CA GLY A 26 4.84 -7.88 14.06
C GLY A 26 5.16 -8.66 15.30
N ARG A 27 6.40 -9.07 15.41
CA ARG A 27 7.01 -9.39 16.72
C ARG A 27 7.63 -8.14 17.33
N ASP A 28 8.16 -7.24 16.48
CA ASP A 28 8.83 -6.03 16.90
C ASP A 28 8.20 -4.81 16.21
N PRO A 29 8.17 -3.64 16.86
CA PRO A 29 7.73 -2.41 16.21
C PRO A 29 8.62 -2.08 15.01
N ILE A 30 8.00 -1.53 13.96
CA ILE A 30 8.71 -1.04 12.78
C ILE A 30 8.61 0.48 12.78
N ALA A 31 9.76 1.17 12.82
CA ALA A 31 9.80 2.60 12.64
C ALA A 31 9.51 2.96 11.18
N LEU A 32 8.55 3.86 10.94
CA LEU A 32 8.22 4.29 9.59
C LEU A 32 9.41 4.94 8.87
N SER A 33 10.27 5.66 9.60
CA SER A 33 11.51 6.24 9.07
C SER A 33 12.46 5.17 8.51
N ASP A 34 12.59 4.04 9.19
CA ASP A 34 13.44 2.93 8.75
C ASP A 34 12.83 2.22 7.54
N ALA A 35 11.52 2.00 7.57
CA ALA A 35 10.79 1.44 6.43
C ALA A 35 10.97 2.31 5.18
N LEU A 36 10.77 3.61 5.29
CA LEU A 36 10.93 4.57 4.20
C LEU A 36 12.38 4.68 3.72
N ALA A 37 13.37 4.54 4.61
CA ALA A 37 14.78 4.55 4.25
C ALA A 37 15.23 3.29 3.49
N SER A 38 14.46 2.22 3.52
CA SER A 38 14.83 0.93 2.94
C SER A 38 14.61 0.82 1.42
N PHE A 39 13.96 1.81 0.80
CA PHE A 39 13.69 1.81 -0.65
C PHE A 39 13.69 3.23 -1.21
N ASP A 40 13.94 3.35 -2.52
CA ASP A 40 13.98 4.64 -3.23
C ASP A 40 12.84 4.81 -4.25
N ALA A 41 12.21 3.72 -4.67
CA ALA A 41 11.17 3.74 -5.71
C ALA A 41 10.02 4.67 -5.34
N LEU A 42 9.61 5.52 -6.28
CA LEU A 42 8.44 6.38 -6.15
C LEU A 42 7.19 5.64 -6.64
N TRP A 43 6.04 5.98 -6.05
CA TRP A 43 4.74 5.41 -6.41
C TRP A 43 4.73 3.87 -6.39
N SER A 44 5.48 3.30 -5.46
CA SER A 44 5.68 1.86 -5.30
C SER A 44 5.56 1.45 -3.83
N PRO A 45 4.34 1.29 -3.31
CA PRO A 45 4.10 1.06 -1.89
C PRO A 45 4.74 -0.20 -1.34
N ARG A 46 5.23 -0.10 -0.10
CA ARG A 46 5.75 -1.22 0.69
C ARG A 46 4.78 -1.52 1.85
N ILE A 47 4.48 -2.78 2.04
CA ILE A 47 3.67 -3.26 3.15
C ILE A 47 4.54 -3.30 4.40
N VAL A 48 4.21 -2.46 5.38
CA VAL A 48 4.94 -2.37 6.65
C VAL A 48 4.43 -3.41 7.64
N THR A 49 3.11 -3.54 7.74
CA THR A 49 2.44 -4.48 8.62
C THR A 49 1.02 -4.74 8.15
N ARG A 50 0.34 -5.65 8.81
CA ARG A 50 -1.07 -5.97 8.54
C ARG A 50 -1.91 -5.86 9.82
N VAL A 51 -3.13 -5.41 9.62
CA VAL A 51 -4.16 -5.37 10.66
C VAL A 51 -5.37 -6.11 10.12
N ASN A 52 -5.65 -7.30 10.66
CA ASN A 52 -6.66 -8.21 10.12
C ASN A 52 -6.39 -8.48 8.62
N ASP A 53 -7.35 -8.24 7.75
CA ASP A 53 -7.27 -8.36 6.30
C ASP A 53 -6.92 -7.04 5.60
N TYR A 54 -6.28 -6.11 6.32
CA TYR A 54 -5.81 -4.83 5.82
C TYR A 54 -4.28 -4.74 5.83
N ASP A 55 -3.75 -4.10 4.79
CA ASP A 55 -2.35 -3.72 4.73
C ASP A 55 -2.16 -2.29 5.24
N VAL A 56 -1.13 -2.09 6.04
CA VAL A 56 -0.54 -0.77 6.30
C VAL A 56 0.64 -0.60 5.36
N ARG A 57 0.56 0.34 4.44
CA ARG A 57 1.57 0.58 3.40
C ARG A 57 2.20 1.95 3.55
N VAL A 58 3.45 2.08 3.21
CA VAL A 58 4.13 3.37 3.04
C VAL A 58 4.60 3.53 1.62
N ALA A 59 4.54 4.75 1.11
CA ALA A 59 5.01 5.08 -0.23
C ALA A 59 5.75 6.41 -0.22
N LYS A 60 6.75 6.52 -1.08
CA LYS A 60 7.39 7.78 -1.47
C LYS A 60 6.73 8.27 -2.74
N VAL A 61 6.39 9.54 -2.79
CA VAL A 61 5.67 10.15 -3.90
C VAL A 61 6.30 11.47 -4.31
N GLU A 62 6.28 11.74 -5.60
CA GLU A 62 6.71 13.00 -6.21
C GLU A 62 6.08 13.11 -7.59
N GLY A 63 5.57 14.28 -7.94
CA GLY A 63 4.87 14.51 -9.18
C GLY A 63 3.41 14.06 -9.14
N GLU A 64 2.84 13.86 -10.29
CA GLU A 64 1.45 13.46 -10.46
C GLU A 64 1.30 11.94 -10.53
N TYR A 65 0.31 11.41 -9.84
CA TYR A 65 -0.15 10.04 -10.03
C TYR A 65 -1.02 9.96 -11.30
N LEU A 66 -2.12 9.22 -11.26
CA LEU A 66 -3.09 9.15 -12.36
C LEU A 66 -4.51 9.22 -11.80
N TRP A 67 -5.46 9.59 -12.64
CA TRP A 67 -6.88 9.49 -12.32
C TRP A 67 -7.27 8.02 -12.24
N HIS A 68 -7.85 7.62 -11.11
CA HIS A 68 -8.29 6.25 -10.87
C HIS A 68 -9.42 6.19 -9.86
N VAL A 69 -10.07 5.04 -9.80
CA VAL A 69 -11.21 4.76 -8.91
C VAL A 69 -11.04 3.42 -8.23
N HIS A 70 -11.22 3.39 -6.93
CA HIS A 70 -11.46 2.16 -6.16
C HIS A 70 -12.97 2.00 -5.96
N GLU A 71 -13.56 0.98 -6.56
CA GLU A 71 -15.01 0.81 -6.57
C GLU A 71 -15.54 0.17 -5.27
N ASN A 72 -14.72 -0.63 -4.60
CA ASN A 72 -15.14 -1.48 -3.50
C ASN A 72 -14.54 -1.09 -2.15
N THR A 73 -13.66 -0.11 -2.10
CA THR A 73 -13.02 0.33 -0.85
C THR A 73 -12.77 1.83 -0.83
N ASP A 74 -12.88 2.40 0.34
CA ASP A 74 -12.37 3.74 0.62
C ASP A 74 -10.85 3.71 0.61
N GLU A 75 -10.20 4.81 0.27
CA GLU A 75 -8.75 4.92 0.32
C GLU A 75 -8.32 5.93 1.38
N PHE A 76 -7.59 5.46 2.37
CA PHE A 76 -7.09 6.26 3.49
C PHE A 76 -5.68 6.76 3.22
N PHE A 77 -5.46 8.07 3.45
CA PHE A 77 -4.18 8.74 3.35
C PHE A 77 -3.78 9.36 4.68
N LEU A 78 -2.54 9.15 5.08
CA LEU A 78 -1.86 9.94 6.12
C LEU A 78 -0.56 10.48 5.51
N VAL A 79 -0.36 11.78 5.54
CA VAL A 79 0.90 12.39 5.10
C VAL A 79 1.90 12.34 6.25
N VAL A 80 2.95 11.54 6.07
CA VAL A 80 4.03 11.35 7.05
C VAL A 80 5.07 12.47 6.94
N GLU A 81 5.44 12.82 5.71
CA GLU A 81 6.39 13.90 5.40
C GLU A 81 5.96 14.62 4.12
N GLY A 82 6.27 15.92 4.07
CA GLY A 82 5.92 16.75 2.93
C GLY A 82 4.44 17.15 2.91
N GLU A 83 3.91 17.33 1.72
CA GLU A 83 2.53 17.74 1.46
C GLU A 83 2.01 17.05 0.22
N VAL A 84 0.77 16.62 0.23
CA VAL A 84 0.13 15.95 -0.91
C VAL A 84 -1.22 16.59 -1.19
N ASP A 85 -1.47 16.90 -2.46
CA ASP A 85 -2.77 17.29 -2.96
C ASP A 85 -3.53 16.05 -3.44
N ILE A 86 -4.82 15.97 -3.17
CA ILE A 86 -5.72 14.98 -3.77
C ILE A 86 -6.72 15.72 -4.65
N ALA A 87 -6.57 15.59 -5.96
CA ALA A 87 -7.58 16.03 -6.89
C ALA A 87 -8.73 15.03 -6.90
N LEU A 88 -9.96 15.51 -6.81
CA LEU A 88 -11.18 14.72 -6.76
C LEU A 88 -12.10 15.16 -7.88
N ARG A 89 -12.78 14.20 -8.48
CA ARG A 89 -13.73 14.43 -9.56
C ARG A 89 -15.01 13.64 -9.30
N ASP A 90 -16.13 14.36 -9.22
CA ASP A 90 -17.45 13.79 -9.03
C ASP A 90 -18.50 14.54 -9.86
N GLU A 91 -19.78 14.22 -9.66
CA GLU A 91 -20.89 14.89 -10.37
C GLU A 91 -20.97 16.39 -10.09
N ALA A 92 -20.49 16.88 -8.94
CA ALA A 92 -20.45 18.28 -8.57
C ALA A 92 -19.29 19.04 -9.25
N GLY A 93 -18.36 18.33 -9.90
CA GLY A 93 -17.20 18.87 -10.58
C GLY A 93 -15.88 18.40 -10.00
N GLU A 94 -14.84 19.15 -10.28
CA GLU A 94 -13.48 18.86 -9.85
C GLU A 94 -13.05 19.78 -8.72
N ARG A 95 -12.42 19.22 -7.69
CA ARG A 95 -11.85 19.97 -6.57
C ARG A 95 -10.56 19.32 -6.10
N THR A 96 -9.73 20.09 -5.43
CA THR A 96 -8.48 19.61 -4.85
C THR A 96 -8.48 19.86 -3.35
N VAL A 97 -8.12 18.86 -2.57
CA VAL A 97 -7.82 19.02 -1.14
C VAL A 97 -6.33 18.91 -0.91
N THR A 98 -5.79 19.80 -0.08
CA THR A 98 -4.38 19.82 0.29
C THR A 98 -4.18 19.18 1.65
N LEU A 99 -3.32 18.18 1.72
CA LEU A 99 -2.99 17.44 2.92
C LEU A 99 -1.59 17.85 3.39
N PRO A 100 -1.48 18.71 4.39
CA PRO A 100 -0.19 18.99 4.99
C PRO A 100 0.30 17.81 5.83
N ARG A 101 1.57 17.82 6.18
CA ARG A 101 2.17 16.83 7.07
C ARG A 101 1.31 16.57 8.31
N GLY A 102 1.12 15.31 8.64
CA GLY A 102 0.36 14.86 9.81
C GLY A 102 -1.15 14.86 9.63
N SER A 103 -1.67 15.21 8.46
CA SER A 103 -3.12 15.17 8.17
C SER A 103 -3.54 13.84 7.59
N VAL A 104 -4.80 13.51 7.81
CA VAL A 104 -5.46 12.32 7.26
C VAL A 104 -6.61 12.73 6.35
N PHE A 105 -6.86 11.91 5.35
CA PHE A 105 -7.99 12.08 4.44
C PHE A 105 -8.44 10.73 3.91
N THR A 106 -9.75 10.55 3.79
CA THR A 106 -10.31 9.35 3.18
C THR A 106 -11.04 9.71 1.89
N VAL A 107 -10.62 9.11 0.80
CA VAL A 107 -11.34 9.17 -0.47
C VAL A 107 -12.43 8.10 -0.44
N PRO A 108 -13.71 8.48 -0.53
CA PRO A 108 -14.79 7.48 -0.57
C PRO A 108 -14.68 6.57 -1.78
N ARG A 109 -15.06 5.31 -1.62
CA ARG A 109 -15.17 4.38 -2.75
C ARG A 109 -16.01 4.97 -3.87
N GLY A 110 -15.64 4.67 -5.10
CA GLY A 110 -16.35 5.19 -6.28
C GLY A 110 -16.00 6.63 -6.67
N THR A 111 -15.19 7.32 -5.89
CA THR A 111 -14.74 8.68 -6.21
C THR A 111 -13.45 8.65 -7.03
N GLU A 112 -13.49 9.21 -8.22
CA GLU A 112 -12.33 9.36 -9.07
C GLU A 112 -11.37 10.41 -8.48
N HIS A 113 -10.10 10.04 -8.37
CA HIS A 113 -9.11 10.90 -7.73
C HIS A 113 -7.71 10.69 -8.27
N LYS A 114 -6.86 11.71 -8.05
CA LYS A 114 -5.47 11.73 -8.45
C LYS A 114 -4.62 12.40 -7.38
N PRO A 115 -3.77 11.67 -6.67
CA PRO A 115 -2.75 12.24 -5.79
C PRO A 115 -1.68 13.00 -6.57
N ILE A 116 -1.24 14.12 -6.01
CA ILE A 116 -0.22 15.00 -6.59
C ILE A 116 0.71 15.46 -5.47
N ALA A 117 2.00 15.23 -5.62
CA ALA A 117 3.02 15.73 -4.71
C ALA A 117 3.92 16.71 -5.46
N ARG A 118 3.86 17.99 -5.13
CA ARG A 118 4.66 19.04 -5.78
C ARG A 118 6.15 18.93 -5.49
N GLY A 119 6.50 18.40 -4.32
CA GLY A 119 7.83 18.00 -3.92
C GLY A 119 7.80 16.59 -3.38
N ARG A 120 8.94 16.05 -3.00
CA ARG A 120 8.99 14.70 -2.42
C ARG A 120 8.18 14.64 -1.11
N ALA A 121 7.31 13.68 -1.03
CA ALA A 121 6.49 13.40 0.14
C ALA A 121 6.49 11.92 0.48
N SER A 122 6.07 11.60 1.70
CA SER A 122 5.87 10.22 2.15
C SER A 122 4.47 10.09 2.72
N ILE A 123 3.78 9.04 2.32
CA ILE A 123 2.41 8.75 2.73
C ILE A 123 2.29 7.37 3.36
N LEU A 124 1.33 7.23 4.25
CA LEU A 124 0.86 5.95 4.76
C LEU A 124 -0.55 5.70 4.21
N LEU A 125 -0.74 4.51 3.68
CA LEU A 125 -2.00 4.00 3.17
C LEU A 125 -2.47 2.85 4.06
N PHE A 126 -3.78 2.74 4.24
CA PHE A 126 -4.41 1.65 4.97
C PHE A 126 -5.59 1.12 4.15
N GLU A 127 -5.44 -0.06 3.62
CA GLU A 127 -6.38 -0.61 2.64
C GLU A 127 -6.45 -2.13 2.68
N PRO A 128 -7.55 -2.75 2.21
CA PRO A 128 -7.66 -4.21 2.16
C PRO A 128 -6.48 -4.85 1.42
N THR A 129 -5.99 -5.95 1.97
CA THR A 129 -4.94 -6.76 1.34
C THR A 129 -5.35 -7.14 -0.08
N GLY A 130 -4.45 -6.93 -1.04
CA GLY A 130 -4.71 -7.18 -2.45
C GLY A 130 -5.31 -6.02 -3.23
N THR A 131 -5.52 -4.85 -2.61
CA THR A 131 -5.96 -3.65 -3.32
C THR A 131 -4.89 -3.18 -4.29
N LEU A 132 -5.28 -3.05 -5.57
CA LEU A 132 -4.40 -2.60 -6.64
C LEU A 132 -4.21 -1.08 -6.57
N THR A 133 -2.97 -0.61 -6.62
CA THR A 133 -2.63 0.82 -6.49
C THR A 133 -3.31 1.72 -7.51
N VAL A 134 -3.53 1.23 -8.73
CA VAL A 134 -4.17 1.99 -9.82
C VAL A 134 -5.70 1.83 -9.84
N GLY A 135 -6.27 1.16 -8.84
CA GLY A 135 -7.72 0.98 -8.72
C GLY A 135 -8.32 0.03 -9.75
N ASP A 136 -9.66 0.03 -9.80
CA ASP A 136 -10.44 -0.83 -10.70
C ASP A 136 -10.65 -0.21 -12.08
N ARG A 137 -10.68 1.13 -12.13
CA ARG A 137 -10.74 1.92 -13.35
C ARG A 137 -9.71 3.03 -13.27
N HIS A 138 -8.97 3.24 -14.34
CA HIS A 138 -7.88 4.21 -14.39
C HIS A 138 -7.60 4.68 -15.81
N GLU A 139 -6.97 5.83 -15.93
CA GLU A 139 -6.37 6.29 -17.19
C GLU A 139 -5.12 5.47 -17.54
N GLU A 140 -4.46 5.79 -18.64
CA GLU A 140 -3.21 5.15 -19.03
C GLU A 140 -2.17 5.26 -17.90
N ILE A 141 -1.52 4.12 -17.59
CA ILE A 141 -0.54 4.05 -16.50
C ILE A 141 0.80 4.59 -17.01
N PRO A 142 1.34 5.68 -16.43
CA PRO A 142 2.66 6.17 -16.76
C PRO A 142 3.76 5.16 -16.39
N ASP A 143 4.87 5.18 -17.11
CA ASP A 143 6.00 4.27 -16.89
C ASP A 143 6.61 4.36 -15.47
N TYR A 144 6.47 5.52 -14.82
CA TYR A 144 6.98 5.75 -13.47
C TYR A 144 6.04 5.25 -12.35
N VAL A 145 4.87 4.74 -12.69
CA VAL A 145 3.88 4.22 -11.75
C VAL A 145 3.94 2.70 -11.70
N ASP A 146 4.06 2.17 -10.51
CA ASP A 146 4.03 0.74 -10.25
C ASP A 146 2.60 0.28 -9.94
N ALA A 147 1.97 -0.39 -10.90
CA ALA A 147 0.66 -1.02 -10.70
C ALA A 147 0.84 -2.31 -9.91
N THR A 148 0.64 -2.23 -8.62
CA THR A 148 0.95 -3.31 -7.68
C THR A 148 -0.12 -3.43 -6.58
N THR A 149 -0.15 -4.58 -5.94
CA THR A 149 -0.90 -4.80 -4.70
C THR A 149 -0.05 -4.59 -3.44
N GLY A 150 1.10 -3.97 -3.61
CA GLY A 150 2.08 -3.70 -2.57
C GLY A 150 3.23 -4.72 -2.57
N HIS A 151 4.43 -4.22 -2.29
CA HIS A 151 5.62 -5.05 -2.14
C HIS A 151 5.94 -5.28 -0.66
N ALA A 152 6.56 -6.42 -0.37
CA ALA A 152 7.11 -6.65 0.96
C ALA A 152 8.26 -5.66 1.23
N LEU A 153 8.44 -5.29 2.49
CA LEU A 153 9.66 -4.64 2.96
C LEU A 153 10.84 -5.60 2.80
N ALA A 154 11.91 -5.11 2.25
CA ALA A 154 13.15 -5.86 2.09
C ALA A 154 13.90 -6.01 3.43
#